data_3f2bc9745b1a9c1925c5a31839621af2
#
_entry.id   3f2bc9745b1a9c1925c5a31839621af2
#
_cell.length_a   1.000
_cell.length_b   1.000
_cell.length_c   1.000
_cell.angle_alpha   90.00
_cell.angle_beta   90.00
_cell.angle_gamma   90.00
#
_symmetry.space_group_name_H-M   'P 1'
#
loop_
_entity.id
_entity.type
_entity.pdbx_description
1 polymer ?
#
loop_
_entity_poly.entity_id
_entity_poly.type
_entity_poly.pdbx_seq_one_letter_code
_entity_poly.pdbx_strand_id
1 'polypeptide(L)'
;EKFAGQAKKIIYAIFKPVRANVVVETVRKSNEIFGGFISGKILDSAIIGVIAYIVLAIMKMPDTMLVAVIIGVTNIIPFFGPFIGAIPSFIIIVLQNPVQGLYFLIFIVVLQQIDGNIIGPKILGSSTGLSAFWVVFAILVFGGLWGFPGMLLGVPLMAVIYYVAQKTVSYFLKKRGLTTDTLAYVYLTKVDKESNQPVYDKNPSKKELKKHHGKHIEESIEESKKEE
;
A
#
# COMPACT_ATOMS: atom_id res chain seq x y z
N GLU A 1 -4.15 -23.53 -14.92
CA GLU A 1 -3.08 -23.42 -15.93
C GLU A 1 -3.64 -23.26 -17.35
N LYS A 2 -4.59 -24.13 -17.81
CA LYS A 2 -5.18 -24.07 -19.17
C LYS A 2 -5.84 -22.74 -19.49
N PHE A 3 -6.63 -22.17 -18.55
CA PHE A 3 -7.29 -20.89 -18.74
C PHE A 3 -6.29 -19.73 -18.93
N ALA A 4 -5.23 -19.69 -18.12
CA ALA A 4 -4.18 -18.68 -18.24
C ALA A 4 -3.44 -18.79 -19.60
N GLY A 5 -3.23 -20.00 -20.09
CA GLY A 5 -2.67 -20.26 -21.43
C GLY A 5 -3.58 -19.76 -22.56
N GLN A 6 -4.88 -20.02 -22.45
CA GLN A 6 -5.88 -19.53 -23.41
C GLN A 6 -5.96 -18.00 -23.43
N ALA A 7 -5.99 -17.35 -22.24
CA ALA A 7 -5.99 -15.89 -22.12
C ALA A 7 -4.73 -15.28 -22.78
N LYS A 8 -3.54 -15.82 -22.51
CA LYS A 8 -2.31 -15.38 -23.18
C LYS A 8 -2.40 -15.53 -24.70
N LYS A 9 -2.88 -16.66 -25.18
CA LYS A 9 -3.05 -16.91 -26.64
C LYS A 9 -3.92 -15.83 -27.29
N ILE A 10 -5.03 -15.43 -26.65
CA ILE A 10 -5.91 -14.38 -27.14
C ILE A 10 -5.18 -13.02 -27.14
N ILE A 11 -4.46 -12.69 -26.06
CA ILE A 11 -3.71 -11.43 -25.95
C ILE A 11 -2.67 -11.32 -27.08
N TYR A 12 -1.90 -12.40 -27.35
CA TYR A 12 -0.90 -12.40 -28.41
C TYR A 12 -1.50 -12.44 -29.81
N ALA A 13 -2.75 -12.92 -29.98
CA ALA A 13 -3.45 -12.85 -31.25
C ALA A 13 -3.95 -11.44 -31.58
N ILE A 14 -4.35 -10.66 -30.56
CA ILE A 14 -4.92 -9.32 -30.73
C ILE A 14 -3.85 -8.23 -30.77
N PHE A 15 -2.83 -8.33 -29.93
CA PHE A 15 -1.82 -7.28 -29.75
C PHE A 15 -0.48 -7.68 -30.38
N LYS A 16 0.25 -6.67 -30.92
CA LYS A 16 1.65 -6.87 -31.34
C LYS A 16 2.49 -7.35 -30.13
N PRO A 17 3.52 -8.20 -30.33
CA PRO A 17 4.26 -8.86 -29.24
C PRO A 17 4.71 -7.93 -28.11
N VAL A 18 5.21 -6.74 -28.44
CA VAL A 18 5.66 -5.74 -27.47
C VAL A 18 4.53 -5.29 -26.53
N ARG A 19 3.35 -5.00 -27.10
CA ARG A 19 2.17 -4.60 -26.29
C ARG A 19 1.58 -5.80 -25.54
N ALA A 20 1.54 -6.97 -26.16
CA ALA A 20 1.07 -8.21 -25.54
C ALA A 20 1.90 -8.53 -24.28
N ASN A 21 3.23 -8.40 -24.34
CA ASN A 21 4.11 -8.59 -23.18
C ASN A 21 3.75 -7.64 -22.02
N VAL A 22 3.50 -6.36 -22.30
CA VAL A 22 3.10 -5.38 -21.28
C VAL A 22 1.78 -5.78 -20.63
N VAL A 23 0.78 -6.20 -21.42
CA VAL A 23 -0.52 -6.64 -20.89
C VAL A 23 -0.36 -7.88 -20.02
N VAL A 24 0.35 -8.91 -20.49
CA VAL A 24 0.57 -10.15 -19.74
C VAL A 24 1.32 -9.88 -18.43
N GLU A 25 2.35 -9.03 -18.46
CA GLU A 25 3.10 -8.64 -17.27
C GLU A 25 2.22 -7.87 -16.28
N THR A 26 1.40 -6.94 -16.76
CA THR A 26 0.46 -6.18 -15.92
C THR A 26 -0.55 -7.10 -15.25
N VAL A 27 -1.15 -8.04 -15.99
CA VAL A 27 -2.11 -9.01 -15.44
C VAL A 27 -1.43 -9.90 -14.38
N ARG A 28 -0.20 -10.36 -14.64
CA ARG A 28 0.56 -11.14 -13.65
C ARG A 28 0.84 -10.32 -12.39
N LYS A 29 1.28 -9.09 -12.55
CA LYS A 29 1.54 -8.19 -11.42
C LYS A 29 0.27 -7.86 -10.63
N SER A 30 -0.86 -7.66 -11.33
CA SER A 30 -2.16 -7.48 -10.68
C SER A 30 -2.53 -8.70 -9.83
N ASN A 31 -2.36 -9.91 -10.36
CA ASN A 31 -2.64 -11.13 -9.61
C ASN A 31 -1.74 -11.28 -8.35
N GLU A 32 -0.46 -10.92 -8.46
CA GLU A 32 0.46 -10.89 -7.31
C GLU A 32 0.02 -9.87 -6.25
N ILE A 33 -0.36 -8.65 -6.66
CA ILE A 33 -0.82 -7.59 -5.77
C ILE A 33 -2.11 -8.00 -5.06
N PHE A 34 -3.12 -8.46 -5.80
CA PHE A 34 -4.39 -8.88 -5.22
C PHE A 34 -4.22 -10.10 -4.30
N GLY A 35 -3.53 -11.14 -4.78
CA GLY A 35 -3.29 -12.35 -4.00
C GLY A 35 -2.50 -12.08 -2.72
N GLY A 36 -1.41 -11.33 -2.83
CA GLY A 36 -0.58 -10.96 -1.68
C GLY A 36 -1.33 -10.10 -0.67
N PHE A 37 -2.11 -9.11 -1.14
CA PHE A 37 -2.88 -8.25 -0.26
C PHE A 37 -4.01 -9.01 0.46
N ILE A 38 -4.85 -9.75 -0.28
CA ILE A 38 -6.00 -10.44 0.31
C ILE A 38 -5.55 -11.53 1.27
N SER A 39 -4.60 -12.38 0.86
CA SER A 39 -4.08 -13.43 1.74
C SER A 39 -3.36 -12.85 2.95
N GLY A 40 -2.60 -11.77 2.77
CA GLY A 40 -1.95 -11.06 3.86
C GLY A 40 -2.95 -10.48 4.85
N LYS A 41 -4.03 -9.81 4.38
CA LYS A 41 -5.05 -9.24 5.27
C LYS A 41 -5.87 -10.30 6.00
N ILE A 42 -6.17 -11.42 5.37
CA ILE A 42 -6.85 -12.54 6.05
C ILE A 42 -5.96 -13.10 7.17
N LEU A 43 -4.67 -13.33 6.88
CA LEU A 43 -3.72 -13.82 7.88
C LEU A 43 -3.53 -12.82 9.02
N ASP A 44 -3.34 -11.56 8.70
CA ASP A 44 -3.22 -10.45 9.66
C ASP A 44 -4.43 -10.39 10.59
N SER A 45 -5.63 -10.36 10.02
CA SER A 45 -6.90 -10.34 10.76
C SER A 45 -7.09 -11.57 11.66
N ALA A 46 -6.69 -12.75 11.19
CA ALA A 46 -6.75 -13.97 11.99
C ALA A 46 -5.78 -13.89 13.19
N ILE A 47 -4.55 -13.40 12.98
CA ILE A 47 -3.56 -13.23 14.06
C ILE A 47 -4.05 -12.20 15.09
N ILE A 48 -4.57 -11.06 14.64
CA ILE A 48 -5.14 -10.03 15.53
C ILE A 48 -6.32 -10.57 16.33
N GLY A 49 -7.22 -11.32 15.69
CA GLY A 49 -8.33 -11.97 16.38
C GLY A 49 -7.87 -12.95 17.47
N VAL A 50 -6.86 -13.77 17.18
CA VAL A 50 -6.29 -14.72 18.16
C VAL A 50 -5.61 -13.99 19.32
N ILE A 51 -4.81 -12.96 19.03
CA ILE A 51 -4.17 -12.15 20.08
C ILE A 51 -5.24 -11.47 20.94
N ALA A 52 -6.26 -10.89 20.33
CA ALA A 52 -7.37 -10.28 21.05
C ALA A 52 -8.05 -11.30 21.97
N TYR A 53 -8.37 -12.50 21.47
CA TYR A 53 -8.98 -13.55 22.26
C TYR A 53 -8.13 -13.92 23.50
N ILE A 54 -6.83 -14.17 23.29
CA ILE A 54 -5.94 -14.58 24.37
C ILE A 54 -5.84 -13.50 25.46
N VAL A 55 -5.62 -12.24 25.05
CA VAL A 55 -5.43 -11.15 26.01
C VAL A 55 -6.72 -10.84 26.76
N LEU A 56 -7.85 -10.75 26.04
CA LEU A 56 -9.16 -10.51 26.69
C LEU A 56 -9.56 -11.64 27.63
N ALA A 57 -9.23 -12.90 27.29
CA ALA A 57 -9.46 -14.06 28.18
C ALA A 57 -8.61 -13.98 29.46
N ILE A 58 -7.33 -13.61 29.35
CA ILE A 58 -6.44 -13.39 30.51
C ILE A 58 -6.99 -12.25 31.39
N MET A 59 -7.49 -11.18 30.78
CA MET A 59 -8.09 -10.04 31.47
C MET A 59 -9.49 -10.36 32.02
N LYS A 60 -10.03 -11.55 31.77
CA LYS A 60 -11.39 -11.99 32.16
C LYS A 60 -12.47 -11.00 31.70
N MET A 61 -12.33 -10.50 30.46
CA MET A 61 -13.31 -9.59 29.88
C MET A 61 -14.63 -10.32 29.55
N PRO A 62 -15.79 -9.64 29.67
CA PRO A 62 -17.05 -10.22 29.25
C PRO A 62 -17.06 -10.46 27.74
N ASP A 63 -17.82 -11.44 27.29
CA ASP A 63 -18.03 -11.78 25.89
C ASP A 63 -16.74 -11.87 25.05
N THR A 64 -15.64 -12.34 25.67
CA THR A 64 -14.30 -12.40 25.09
C THR A 64 -14.29 -12.96 23.68
N MET A 65 -15.00 -14.08 23.44
CA MET A 65 -15.03 -14.72 22.12
C MET A 65 -15.71 -13.83 21.09
N LEU A 66 -16.85 -13.25 21.44
CA LEU A 66 -17.60 -12.34 20.55
C LEU A 66 -16.77 -11.13 20.19
N VAL A 67 -16.18 -10.47 21.19
CA VAL A 67 -15.34 -9.29 21.01
C VAL A 67 -14.10 -9.59 20.16
N ALA A 68 -13.43 -10.70 20.40
CA ALA A 68 -12.26 -11.11 19.62
C ALA A 68 -12.61 -11.39 18.15
N VAL A 69 -13.75 -12.02 17.88
CA VAL A 69 -14.25 -12.26 16.52
C VAL A 69 -14.59 -10.94 15.83
N ILE A 70 -15.28 -10.02 16.52
CA ILE A 70 -15.58 -8.68 15.97
C ILE A 70 -14.28 -7.97 15.59
N ILE A 71 -13.30 -7.91 16.49
CA ILE A 71 -12.01 -7.24 16.24
C ILE A 71 -11.29 -7.91 15.06
N GLY A 72 -11.17 -9.25 15.05
CA GLY A 72 -10.48 -9.98 13.99
C GLY A 72 -11.15 -9.78 12.62
N VAL A 73 -12.47 -9.95 12.54
CA VAL A 73 -13.21 -9.83 11.28
C VAL A 73 -13.16 -8.40 10.74
N THR A 74 -13.36 -7.40 11.60
CA THR A 74 -13.34 -6.01 11.14
C THR A 74 -11.94 -5.54 10.75
N ASN A 75 -10.87 -6.11 11.33
CA ASN A 75 -9.48 -5.79 10.99
C ASN A 75 -9.12 -6.09 9.52
N ILE A 76 -9.96 -6.86 8.82
CA ILE A 76 -9.78 -7.10 7.38
C ILE A 76 -9.85 -5.80 6.56
N ILE A 77 -10.57 -4.78 7.05
CA ILE A 77 -10.66 -3.46 6.43
C ILE A 77 -9.48 -2.61 6.90
N PRO A 78 -8.55 -2.24 6.00
CA PRO A 78 -7.41 -1.41 6.40
C PRO A 78 -7.86 -0.07 6.98
N PHE A 79 -7.17 0.44 7.98
CA PHE A 79 -7.41 1.71 8.70
C PHE A 79 -8.73 1.80 9.45
N PHE A 80 -9.86 1.47 8.83
CA PHE A 80 -11.19 1.63 9.45
C PHE A 80 -11.62 0.41 10.27
N GLY A 81 -11.09 -0.77 9.95
CA GLY A 81 -11.41 -2.01 10.64
C GLY A 81 -11.29 -1.93 12.16
N PRO A 82 -10.15 -1.44 12.67
CA PRO A 82 -9.96 -1.27 14.11
C PRO A 82 -11.04 -0.42 14.79
N PHE A 83 -11.47 0.67 14.18
CA PHE A 83 -12.52 1.54 14.73
C PHE A 83 -13.91 0.89 14.66
N ILE A 84 -14.21 0.25 13.52
CA ILE A 84 -15.47 -0.46 13.32
C ILE A 84 -15.63 -1.61 14.33
N GLY A 85 -14.54 -2.28 14.67
CA GLY A 85 -14.54 -3.35 15.66
C GLY A 85 -14.50 -2.85 17.10
N ALA A 86 -13.71 -1.82 17.39
CA ALA A 86 -13.53 -1.31 18.74
C ALA A 86 -14.80 -0.66 19.30
N ILE A 87 -15.57 0.08 18.50
CA ILE A 87 -16.76 0.79 19.00
C ILE A 87 -17.83 -0.16 19.53
N PRO A 88 -18.35 -1.15 18.75
CA PRO A 88 -19.34 -2.08 19.27
C PRO A 88 -18.76 -2.95 20.41
N SER A 89 -17.50 -3.37 20.32
CA SER A 89 -16.84 -4.14 21.39
C SER A 89 -16.76 -3.37 22.71
N PHE A 90 -16.42 -2.09 22.63
CA PHE A 90 -16.41 -1.21 23.81
C PHE A 90 -17.79 -1.08 24.44
N ILE A 91 -18.83 -0.88 23.61
CA ILE A 91 -20.22 -0.77 24.09
C ILE A 91 -20.63 -2.07 24.82
N ILE A 92 -20.34 -3.23 24.23
CA ILE A 92 -20.66 -4.53 24.84
C ILE A 92 -20.00 -4.66 26.22
N ILE A 93 -18.74 -4.29 26.36
CA ILE A 93 -17.98 -4.44 27.59
C ILE A 93 -18.40 -3.38 28.62
N VAL A 94 -18.53 -2.10 28.23
CA VAL A 94 -18.79 -1.02 29.19
C VAL A 94 -20.19 -1.14 29.79
N LEU A 95 -21.17 -1.66 29.07
CA LEU A 95 -22.53 -1.90 29.60
C LEU A 95 -22.55 -2.99 30.66
N GLN A 96 -21.61 -3.94 30.64
CA GLN A 96 -21.51 -5.01 31.64
C GLN A 96 -20.60 -4.59 32.81
N ASN A 97 -19.47 -3.94 32.50
CA ASN A 97 -18.53 -3.47 33.50
C ASN A 97 -17.76 -2.23 33.01
N PRO A 98 -18.10 -1.03 33.51
CA PRO A 98 -17.48 0.23 33.09
C PRO A 98 -15.97 0.28 33.31
N VAL A 99 -15.47 -0.35 34.37
CA VAL A 99 -14.02 -0.38 34.65
C VAL A 99 -13.28 -1.25 33.62
N GLN A 100 -13.85 -2.39 33.27
CA GLN A 100 -13.29 -3.23 32.20
C GLN A 100 -13.37 -2.54 30.83
N GLY A 101 -14.38 -1.72 30.58
CA GLY A 101 -14.46 -0.87 29.38
C GLY A 101 -13.23 0.04 29.25
N LEU A 102 -12.77 0.66 30.35
CA LEU A 102 -11.55 1.47 30.33
C LEU A 102 -10.29 0.65 30.01
N TYR A 103 -10.15 -0.52 30.64
CA TYR A 103 -9.03 -1.42 30.33
C TYR A 103 -9.06 -1.89 28.88
N PHE A 104 -10.25 -2.15 28.32
CA PHE A 104 -10.41 -2.49 26.91
C PHE A 104 -9.93 -1.38 25.97
N LEU A 105 -10.22 -0.10 26.26
CA LEU A 105 -9.72 1.02 25.48
C LEU A 105 -8.19 1.08 25.45
N ILE A 106 -7.55 0.87 26.58
CA ILE A 106 -6.08 0.82 26.65
C ILE A 106 -5.57 -0.36 25.82
N PHE A 107 -6.15 -1.54 26.01
CA PHE A 107 -5.78 -2.74 25.26
C PHE A 107 -5.90 -2.55 23.74
N ILE A 108 -7.03 -2.03 23.25
CA ILE A 108 -7.25 -1.90 21.81
C ILE A 108 -6.27 -0.91 21.19
N VAL A 109 -5.92 0.19 21.88
CA VAL A 109 -4.91 1.14 21.41
C VAL A 109 -3.54 0.46 21.30
N VAL A 110 -3.14 -0.30 22.31
CA VAL A 110 -1.86 -1.04 22.30
C VAL A 110 -1.86 -2.09 21.19
N LEU A 111 -2.95 -2.84 21.05
CA LEU A 111 -3.10 -3.83 19.97
C LEU A 111 -2.93 -3.19 18.58
N GLN A 112 -3.56 -2.04 18.37
CA GLN A 112 -3.46 -1.32 17.09
C GLN A 112 -2.04 -0.77 16.82
N GLN A 113 -1.32 -0.36 17.86
CA GLN A 113 0.08 0.04 17.70
C GLN A 113 0.98 -1.15 17.32
N ILE A 114 0.72 -2.32 17.88
CA ILE A 114 1.43 -3.56 17.53
C ILE A 114 1.08 -3.98 16.09
N ASP A 115 -0.19 -3.93 15.73
CA ASP A 115 -0.64 -4.24 14.38
C ASP A 115 0.00 -3.31 13.35
N GLY A 116 -0.19 -2.02 13.49
CA GLY A 116 0.27 -1.02 12.53
C GLY A 116 1.79 -0.92 12.37
N ASN A 117 2.56 -1.19 13.43
CA ASN A 117 4.01 -1.01 13.41
C ASN A 117 4.81 -2.32 13.30
N ILE A 118 4.22 -3.46 13.65
CA ILE A 118 4.95 -4.74 13.71
C ILE A 118 4.29 -5.80 12.83
N ILE A 119 3.02 -6.13 13.08
CA ILE A 119 2.34 -7.27 12.44
C ILE A 119 2.03 -6.93 10.99
N GLY A 120 1.32 -5.84 10.74
CA GLY A 120 0.95 -5.39 9.41
C GLY A 120 2.14 -5.26 8.46
N PRO A 121 3.22 -4.52 8.80
CA PRO A 121 4.41 -4.44 7.96
C PRO A 121 5.09 -5.78 7.70
N LYS A 122 5.09 -6.70 8.67
CA LYS A 122 5.68 -8.04 8.49
C LYS A 122 4.87 -8.95 7.59
N ILE A 123 3.55 -8.87 7.64
CA ILE A 123 2.64 -9.75 6.89
C ILE A 123 2.37 -9.18 5.49
N LEU A 124 1.98 -7.91 5.42
CA LEU A 124 1.65 -7.26 4.14
C LEU A 124 2.90 -6.82 3.38
N GLY A 125 4.00 -6.51 4.09
CA GLY A 125 5.25 -6.04 3.51
C GLY A 125 5.02 -4.86 2.57
N SER A 126 5.74 -4.86 1.44
CA SER A 126 5.58 -3.90 0.36
C SER A 126 4.56 -4.36 -0.70
N SER A 127 3.61 -5.21 -0.33
CA SER A 127 2.71 -5.91 -1.29
C SER A 127 1.97 -4.95 -2.23
N THR A 128 1.64 -3.75 -1.77
CA THR A 128 0.96 -2.76 -2.59
C THR A 128 1.87 -1.67 -3.16
N GLY A 129 3.02 -1.40 -2.52
CA GLY A 129 3.91 -0.30 -2.88
C GLY A 129 3.28 1.10 -2.77
N LEU A 130 2.10 1.21 -2.14
CA LEU A 130 1.39 2.47 -1.97
C LEU A 130 1.82 3.19 -0.69
N SER A 131 1.87 4.53 -0.73
CA SER A 131 1.95 5.33 0.49
C SER A 131 0.61 5.33 1.24
N ALA A 132 0.63 5.62 2.55
CA ALA A 132 -0.57 5.68 3.39
C ALA A 132 -1.67 6.59 2.80
N PHE A 133 -1.27 7.72 2.18
CA PHE A 133 -2.21 8.61 1.50
C PHE A 133 -3.04 7.88 0.43
N TRP A 134 -2.38 7.13 -0.46
CA TRP A 134 -3.05 6.40 -1.54
C TRP A 134 -3.93 5.26 -1.03
N VAL A 135 -3.55 4.65 0.11
CA VAL A 135 -4.37 3.61 0.74
C VAL A 135 -5.66 4.21 1.29
N VAL A 136 -5.60 5.32 2.05
CA VAL A 136 -6.78 6.01 2.57
C VAL A 136 -7.66 6.52 1.42
N PHE A 137 -7.06 7.14 0.42
CA PHE A 137 -7.77 7.60 -0.77
C PHE A 137 -8.53 6.46 -1.46
N ALA A 138 -7.88 5.31 -1.66
CA ALA A 138 -8.50 4.14 -2.26
C ALA A 138 -9.71 3.64 -1.46
N ILE A 139 -9.58 3.55 -0.14
CA ILE A 139 -10.67 3.10 0.73
C ILE A 139 -11.86 4.05 0.66
N LEU A 140 -11.62 5.37 0.69
CA LEU A 140 -12.69 6.36 0.63
C LEU A 140 -13.40 6.35 -0.73
N VAL A 141 -12.64 6.35 -1.82
CA VAL A 141 -13.22 6.37 -3.18
C VAL A 141 -13.95 5.07 -3.49
N PHE A 142 -13.29 3.93 -3.35
CA PHE A 142 -13.90 2.64 -3.69
C PHE A 142 -14.92 2.19 -2.66
N GLY A 143 -14.72 2.56 -1.39
CA GLY A 143 -15.73 2.36 -0.34
C GLY A 143 -17.00 3.16 -0.59
N GLY A 144 -16.88 4.40 -1.06
CA GLY A 144 -18.02 5.22 -1.48
C GLY A 144 -18.76 4.67 -2.71
N LEU A 145 -18.03 4.04 -3.64
CA LEU A 145 -18.61 3.48 -4.87
C LEU A 145 -19.26 2.10 -4.66
N TRP A 146 -18.62 1.21 -3.89
CA TRP A 146 -19.02 -0.21 -3.77
C TRP A 146 -19.22 -0.68 -2.32
N GLY A 147 -19.25 0.24 -1.35
CA GLY A 147 -19.41 -0.10 0.08
C GLY A 147 -18.28 -0.97 0.62
N PHE A 148 -18.62 -1.96 1.45
CA PHE A 148 -17.65 -2.85 2.10
C PHE A 148 -16.69 -3.58 1.12
N PRO A 149 -17.15 -4.20 0.03
CA PRO A 149 -16.24 -4.78 -0.97
C PRO A 149 -15.26 -3.77 -1.54
N GLY A 150 -15.69 -2.52 -1.74
CA GLY A 150 -14.84 -1.45 -2.22
C GLY A 150 -13.75 -1.05 -1.22
N MET A 151 -14.06 -1.02 0.07
CA MET A 151 -13.07 -0.76 1.12
C MET A 151 -11.97 -1.83 1.13
N LEU A 152 -12.31 -3.09 0.93
CA LEU A 152 -11.38 -4.19 0.93
C LEU A 152 -10.56 -4.26 -0.37
N LEU A 153 -11.25 -4.23 -1.53
CA LEU A 153 -10.63 -4.42 -2.84
C LEU A 153 -10.04 -3.14 -3.42
N GLY A 154 -10.42 -1.97 -2.88
CA GLY A 154 -9.97 -0.67 -3.36
C GLY A 154 -8.46 -0.48 -3.25
N VAL A 155 -7.86 -0.97 -2.16
CA VAL A 155 -6.40 -0.85 -1.96
C VAL A 155 -5.61 -1.61 -3.02
N PRO A 156 -5.82 -2.92 -3.26
CA PRO A 156 -5.10 -3.61 -4.33
C PRO A 156 -5.46 -3.09 -5.73
N LEU A 157 -6.71 -2.64 -5.95
CA LEU A 157 -7.09 -2.02 -7.21
C LEU A 157 -6.31 -0.73 -7.47
N MET A 158 -6.21 0.14 -6.46
CA MET A 158 -5.41 1.37 -6.54
C MET A 158 -3.92 1.07 -6.76
N ALA A 159 -3.40 0.01 -6.14
CA ALA A 159 -2.02 -0.42 -6.36
C ALA A 159 -1.76 -0.83 -7.81
N VAL A 160 -2.71 -1.51 -8.45
CA VAL A 160 -2.63 -1.84 -9.88
C VAL A 160 -2.71 -0.57 -10.73
N ILE A 161 -3.65 0.33 -10.44
CA ILE A 161 -3.77 1.62 -11.17
C ILE A 161 -2.46 2.40 -11.05
N TYR A 162 -1.89 2.50 -9.85
CA TYR A 162 -0.63 3.18 -9.59
C TYR A 162 0.54 2.53 -10.34
N TYR A 163 0.63 1.19 -10.34
CA TYR A 163 1.63 0.44 -11.10
C TYR A 163 1.55 0.71 -12.60
N VAL A 164 0.34 0.68 -13.18
CA VAL A 164 0.13 0.97 -14.61
C VAL A 164 0.49 2.42 -14.93
N ALA A 165 0.11 3.37 -14.07
CA ALA A 165 0.46 4.77 -14.23
C ALA A 165 1.99 4.97 -14.20
N GLN A 166 2.69 4.42 -13.22
CA GLN A 166 4.16 4.48 -13.14
C GLN A 166 4.82 3.89 -14.39
N LYS A 167 4.35 2.73 -14.85
CA LYS A 167 4.90 2.08 -16.04
C LYS A 167 4.69 2.92 -17.31
N THR A 168 3.51 3.52 -17.43
CA THR A 168 3.16 4.42 -18.54
C THR A 168 4.03 5.68 -18.52
N VAL A 169 4.17 6.33 -17.37
CA VAL A 169 5.04 7.51 -17.19
C VAL A 169 6.48 7.15 -17.55
N SER A 170 7.01 6.05 -16.99
CA SER A 170 8.38 5.59 -17.26
C SER A 170 8.61 5.31 -18.76
N TYR A 171 7.62 4.76 -19.45
CA TYR A 171 7.70 4.56 -20.91
C TYR A 171 7.84 5.89 -21.67
N PHE A 172 7.02 6.90 -21.33
CA PHE A 172 7.09 8.20 -22.00
C PHE A 172 8.38 8.97 -21.66
N LEU A 173 8.87 8.87 -20.41
CA LEU A 173 10.13 9.49 -20.02
C LEU A 173 11.30 8.88 -20.80
N LYS A 174 11.41 7.55 -20.84
CA LYS A 174 12.44 6.84 -21.63
C LYS A 174 12.38 7.22 -23.11
N LYS A 175 11.17 7.35 -23.67
CA LYS A 175 11.01 7.77 -25.09
C LYS A 175 11.53 9.19 -25.33
N ARG A 176 11.55 10.04 -24.31
CA ARG A 176 12.06 11.42 -24.38
C ARG A 176 13.54 11.55 -23.95
N GLY A 177 14.21 10.43 -23.65
CA GLY A 177 15.59 10.44 -23.15
C GLY A 177 15.74 10.95 -21.71
N LEU A 178 14.63 11.05 -20.96
CA LEU A 178 14.64 11.55 -19.59
C LEU A 178 14.76 10.38 -18.59
N THR A 179 15.35 10.68 -17.45
CA THR A 179 15.47 9.70 -16.34
C THR A 179 14.11 9.26 -15.82
N THR A 180 14.03 8.03 -15.33
CA THR A 180 12.83 7.50 -14.65
C THR A 180 12.95 7.55 -13.13
N ASP A 181 14.08 8.06 -12.61
CA ASP A 181 14.29 8.19 -11.17
C ASP A 181 13.46 9.37 -10.63
N THR A 182 12.54 9.06 -9.70
CA THR A 182 11.67 10.06 -9.06
C THR A 182 12.47 11.09 -8.28
N LEU A 183 13.61 10.70 -7.69
CA LEU A 183 14.43 11.61 -6.89
C LEU A 183 15.06 12.70 -7.75
N ALA A 184 15.40 12.40 -9.00
CA ALA A 184 15.91 13.38 -9.93
C ALA A 184 14.89 14.51 -10.19
N TYR A 185 13.59 14.22 -10.12
CA TYR A 185 12.54 15.23 -10.32
C TYR A 185 12.29 16.12 -9.11
N VAL A 186 12.74 15.73 -7.91
CA VAL A 186 12.63 16.58 -6.70
C VAL A 186 13.46 17.84 -6.86
N TYR A 187 14.61 17.74 -7.54
CA TYR A 187 15.55 18.85 -7.74
C TYR A 187 15.50 19.43 -9.15
N LEU A 188 14.60 18.93 -10.00
CA LEU A 188 14.45 19.39 -11.37
C LEU A 188 13.80 20.77 -11.40
N THR A 189 14.50 21.77 -11.96
CA THR A 189 13.96 23.11 -12.17
C THR A 189 13.21 23.21 -13.50
N LYS A 190 13.79 22.72 -14.56
CA LYS A 190 13.21 22.71 -15.90
C LYS A 190 13.90 21.68 -16.80
N VAL A 191 13.26 21.35 -17.91
CA VAL A 191 13.92 20.68 -19.03
C VAL A 191 14.23 21.74 -20.08
N ASP A 192 15.47 21.84 -20.48
CA ASP A 192 15.87 22.78 -21.52
C ASP A 192 15.21 22.41 -22.85
N LYS A 193 14.69 23.43 -23.57
CA LYS A 193 13.92 23.20 -24.81
C LYS A 193 14.79 22.80 -26.00
N GLU A 194 16.03 23.27 -26.02
CA GLU A 194 16.94 23.07 -27.16
C GLU A 194 17.70 21.75 -27.02
N SER A 195 18.30 21.52 -25.86
CA SER A 195 19.08 20.31 -25.60
C SER A 195 18.25 19.11 -25.15
N ASN A 196 17.00 19.32 -24.73
CA ASN A 196 16.12 18.33 -24.09
C ASN A 196 16.75 17.70 -22.83
N GLN A 197 17.71 18.41 -22.21
CA GLN A 197 18.40 17.96 -21.00
C GLN A 197 17.75 18.52 -19.74
N PRO A 198 17.73 17.75 -18.64
CA PRO A 198 17.22 18.23 -17.36
C PRO A 198 18.18 19.24 -16.74
N VAL A 199 17.65 20.36 -16.29
CA VAL A 199 18.38 21.39 -15.52
C VAL A 199 17.99 21.26 -14.06
N TYR A 200 18.98 21.02 -13.21
CA TYR A 200 18.79 20.83 -11.78
C TYR A 200 19.10 22.12 -11.01
N ASP A 201 18.53 22.28 -9.82
CA ASP A 201 18.86 23.39 -8.92
C ASP A 201 20.34 23.26 -8.49
N LYS A 202 21.13 24.33 -8.70
CA LYS A 202 22.58 24.36 -8.46
C LYS A 202 22.97 24.18 -6.99
N ASN A 203 22.00 24.11 -6.06
CA ASN A 203 22.29 24.05 -4.62
C ASN A 203 21.36 23.15 -3.78
N PRO A 204 21.17 21.86 -4.11
CA PRO A 204 20.66 20.95 -3.10
C PRO A 204 21.72 20.85 -1.98
N SER A 205 21.34 21.10 -0.74
CA SER A 205 22.30 20.98 0.37
C SER A 205 22.82 19.54 0.44
N LYS A 206 24.12 19.35 0.71
CA LYS A 206 24.74 18.01 0.90
C LYS A 206 23.99 17.14 1.93
N LYS A 207 23.21 17.77 2.81
CA LYS A 207 22.42 17.14 3.85
C LYS A 207 21.10 16.56 3.29
N GLU A 208 20.52 17.18 2.27
CA GLU A 208 19.33 16.72 1.57
C GLU A 208 19.66 15.59 0.59
N LEU A 209 20.77 15.69 -0.14
CA LEU A 209 21.29 14.61 -0.98
C LEU A 209 21.59 13.33 -0.19
N LYS A 210 22.22 13.45 1.01
CA LYS A 210 22.48 12.30 1.89
C LYS A 210 21.20 11.70 2.49
N LYS A 211 20.17 12.49 2.71
CA LYS A 211 18.88 12.02 3.26
C LYS A 211 18.10 11.16 2.25
N HIS A 212 18.34 11.36 0.98
CA HIS A 212 17.65 10.69 -0.12
C HIS A 212 18.48 9.62 -0.88
N HIS A 213 19.65 9.21 -0.34
CA HIS A 213 20.51 8.10 -0.82
C HIS A 213 20.34 7.75 -2.32
N GLY A 214 20.81 8.61 -3.20
CA GLY A 214 20.80 8.35 -4.64
C GLY A 214 22.17 8.63 -5.26
N LYS A 215 23.05 7.59 -5.38
CA LYS A 215 24.30 7.68 -6.15
C LYS A 215 24.13 8.30 -7.54
N HIS A 216 23.00 8.04 -8.18
CA HIS A 216 22.68 8.56 -9.52
C HIS A 216 22.43 10.07 -9.59
N ILE A 217 22.01 10.72 -8.49
CA ILE A 217 21.84 12.16 -8.49
C ILE A 217 23.19 12.86 -8.38
N GLU A 218 24.11 12.34 -7.59
CA GLU A 218 25.47 12.87 -7.48
C GLU A 218 26.22 12.76 -8.83
N GLU A 219 26.09 11.63 -9.52
CA GLU A 219 26.69 11.40 -10.84
C GLU A 219 26.12 12.36 -11.90
N SER A 220 24.80 12.54 -11.98
CA SER A 220 24.18 13.44 -12.95
C SER A 220 24.43 14.93 -12.66
N ILE A 221 24.59 15.32 -11.39
CA ILE A 221 25.00 16.69 -11.01
C ILE A 221 26.49 16.93 -11.27
N GLU A 222 27.35 15.92 -11.10
CA GLU A 222 28.78 16.01 -11.46
C GLU A 222 29.01 16.06 -12.97
N GLU A 223 28.26 15.32 -13.75
CA GLU A 223 28.32 15.38 -15.21
C GLU A 223 27.87 16.75 -15.74
N SER A 224 26.79 17.31 -15.20
CA SER A 224 26.34 18.66 -15.62
C SER A 224 27.32 19.80 -15.22
N LYS A 225 28.21 19.58 -14.23
CA LYS A 225 29.23 20.55 -13.81
C LYS A 225 30.54 20.41 -14.59
N LYS A 226 30.76 19.33 -15.32
CA LYS A 226 31.94 19.12 -16.17
C LYS A 226 31.74 19.68 -17.58
N GLU A 227 30.51 19.97 -17.96
CA GLU A 227 30.15 20.56 -19.24
C GLU A 227 30.04 22.11 -19.21
N GLU A 228 30.20 22.76 -18.04
CA GLU A 228 30.42 24.21 -17.85
C GLU A 228 31.91 24.53 -17.70
#